data_27ca1e9a55f5f121b3fc7406a07050dd
#
_entry.id   27ca1e9a55f5f121b3fc7406a07050dd
#
_cell.length_a   1.000
_cell.length_b   1.000
_cell.length_c   1.000
_cell.angle_alpha   90.00
_cell.angle_beta   90.00
_cell.angle_gamma   90.00
#
_symmetry.space_group_name_H-M   'P 1'
#
loop_
_entity.id
_entity.type
_entity.pdbx_description
1 polymer ?
#
loop_
_entity_poly.entity_id
_entity_poly.type
_entity_poly.pdbx_seq_one_letter_code
_entity_poly.pdbx_strand_id
1 'polypeptide(L)'
;SVIHMGVDMMELDLKMPKDSVLVLCHDWTLDRTTTGHGPVSDYTYEELLQFDLKRGHGIAIPGLKIPTLRQALEVCKDRITVNVDQGYQYYDQVLEIAEELGVTDQLLIKSGNLWSDVQSKLAEHSHNLMYMPVVTLNGSEWSHTLFESYIISEEPQMAYEICFDELDDEVKETVSHVLASGSKVWVNTIWASLCGGYDDDRAFDSDNPASVYDTILNLGTSIIQTDRPELLIRYLESKGRR
;
A
#
# COMPACT_ATOMS: atom_id res chain seq x y z
N SER A 1 -12.96 -6.54 -11.53
CA SER A 1 -11.90 -5.54 -11.29
C SER A 1 -12.25 -4.78 -10.03
N VAL A 2 -11.28 -4.50 -9.17
CA VAL A 2 -11.46 -3.77 -7.91
C VAL A 2 -12.16 -2.42 -8.09
N ILE A 3 -11.90 -1.73 -9.21
CA ILE A 3 -12.60 -0.49 -9.56
C ILE A 3 -14.13 -0.67 -9.65
N HIS A 4 -14.61 -1.81 -10.14
CA HIS A 4 -16.05 -2.09 -10.24
C HIS A 4 -16.66 -2.60 -8.92
N MET A 5 -15.84 -3.03 -7.98
CA MET A 5 -16.29 -3.42 -6.64
C MET A 5 -16.60 -2.20 -5.76
N GLY A 6 -16.17 -1.01 -6.20
CA GLY A 6 -16.37 0.23 -5.45
C GLY A 6 -15.38 0.41 -4.30
N VAL A 7 -14.18 -0.19 -4.34
CA VAL A 7 -13.11 0.15 -3.38
C VAL A 7 -12.66 1.59 -3.61
N ASP A 8 -12.19 2.24 -2.56
CA ASP A 8 -11.79 3.66 -2.59
C ASP A 8 -10.37 3.84 -3.13
N MET A 9 -9.52 2.85 -2.88
CA MET A 9 -8.11 2.86 -3.26
C MET A 9 -7.65 1.46 -3.68
N MET A 10 -6.74 1.36 -4.64
CA MET A 10 -6.05 0.11 -4.98
C MET A 10 -4.55 0.26 -4.74
N GLU A 11 -3.89 -0.85 -4.48
CA GLU A 11 -2.45 -0.89 -4.26
C GLU A 11 -1.75 -1.55 -5.45
N LEU A 12 -0.54 -1.07 -5.75
CA LEU A 12 0.34 -1.56 -6.81
C LEU A 12 1.78 -1.62 -6.30
N ASP A 13 2.46 -2.75 -6.54
CA ASP A 13 3.88 -2.92 -6.24
C ASP A 13 4.75 -2.60 -7.45
N LEU A 14 5.87 -1.89 -7.23
CA LEU A 14 6.80 -1.52 -8.28
C LEU A 14 8.10 -2.32 -8.23
N LYS A 15 8.62 -2.62 -9.41
CA LYS A 15 10.02 -3.02 -9.62
C LYS A 15 10.59 -2.27 -10.82
N MET A 16 11.93 -2.13 -10.81
CA MET A 16 12.66 -1.47 -11.87
C MET A 16 13.51 -2.48 -12.64
N PRO A 17 13.19 -2.76 -13.91
CA PRO A 17 14.05 -3.43 -14.87
C PRO A 17 15.34 -2.66 -15.15
N LYS A 18 16.30 -3.30 -15.84
CA LYS A 18 17.63 -2.70 -16.13
C LYS A 18 17.59 -1.48 -17.05
N ASP A 19 16.48 -1.27 -17.78
CA ASP A 19 16.26 -0.11 -18.67
C ASP A 19 15.42 0.99 -18.03
N SER A 20 15.23 0.95 -16.72
CA SER A 20 14.53 1.95 -15.91
C SER A 20 13.04 2.15 -16.23
N VAL A 21 12.39 1.21 -16.91
CA VAL A 21 10.94 1.22 -17.14
C VAL A 21 10.23 0.63 -15.93
N LEU A 22 9.55 1.43 -15.11
CA LEU A 22 8.82 0.93 -13.94
C LEU A 22 7.69 -0.03 -14.32
N VAL A 23 7.70 -1.23 -13.75
CA VAL A 23 6.71 -2.30 -13.99
C VAL A 23 6.01 -2.71 -12.70
N LEU A 24 4.81 -3.30 -12.84
CA LEU A 24 4.08 -3.85 -11.72
C LEU A 24 4.53 -5.28 -11.44
N CYS A 25 5.19 -5.47 -10.32
CA CYS A 25 5.62 -6.76 -9.83
C CYS A 25 5.82 -6.71 -8.33
N HIS A 26 5.18 -7.61 -7.58
CA HIS A 26 5.36 -7.70 -6.13
C HIS A 26 6.75 -8.21 -5.76
N ASP A 27 7.16 -9.34 -6.35
CA ASP A 27 8.40 -10.02 -5.99
C ASP A 27 9.62 -9.41 -6.69
N TRP A 28 10.79 -9.57 -6.09
CA TRP A 28 12.06 -9.22 -6.73
C TRP A 28 12.39 -10.09 -7.93
N THR A 29 11.78 -11.28 -8.00
CA THR A 29 11.99 -12.26 -9.08
C THR A 29 10.70 -12.56 -9.82
N LEU A 30 10.85 -13.07 -11.05
CA LEU A 30 9.75 -13.39 -11.96
C LEU A 30 9.05 -14.73 -11.64
N ASP A 31 9.67 -15.58 -10.83
CA ASP A 31 9.38 -17.00 -10.71
C ASP A 31 7.96 -17.34 -10.28
N ARG A 32 7.40 -16.61 -9.33
CA ARG A 32 6.07 -16.88 -8.77
C ARG A 32 4.95 -16.43 -9.69
N THR A 33 5.06 -15.23 -10.23
CA THR A 33 3.95 -14.54 -10.91
C THR A 33 4.01 -14.57 -12.41
N THR A 34 5.14 -15.06 -13.00
CA THR A 34 5.33 -15.12 -14.46
C THR A 34 5.90 -16.48 -14.90
N THR A 35 5.97 -16.70 -16.20
CA THR A 35 6.68 -17.85 -16.81
C THR A 35 8.19 -17.63 -16.90
N GLY A 36 8.68 -16.43 -16.54
CA GLY A 36 10.12 -16.12 -16.47
C GLY A 36 10.74 -16.58 -15.15
N HIS A 37 12.06 -16.40 -15.04
CA HIS A 37 12.85 -16.78 -13.86
C HIS A 37 13.87 -15.70 -13.51
N GLY A 38 14.27 -15.64 -12.24
CA GLY A 38 15.31 -14.74 -11.76
C GLY A 38 14.88 -13.29 -11.56
N PRO A 39 15.82 -12.39 -11.21
CA PRO A 39 15.51 -11.02 -10.82
C PRO A 39 14.90 -10.19 -11.96
N VAL A 40 13.90 -9.38 -11.64
CA VAL A 40 13.28 -8.41 -12.58
C VAL A 40 14.35 -7.46 -13.14
N SER A 41 15.32 -7.06 -12.31
CA SER A 41 16.41 -6.14 -12.66
C SER A 41 17.38 -6.67 -13.72
N ASP A 42 17.36 -7.98 -14.01
CA ASP A 42 18.24 -8.59 -15.01
C ASP A 42 17.71 -8.47 -16.44
N TYR A 43 16.50 -7.95 -16.61
CA TYR A 43 15.79 -7.84 -17.87
C TYR A 43 15.51 -6.39 -18.26
N THR A 44 15.40 -6.09 -19.54
CA THR A 44 14.71 -4.90 -20.05
C THR A 44 13.21 -5.15 -20.07
N TYR A 45 12.41 -4.10 -20.16
CA TYR A 45 10.96 -4.25 -20.33
C TYR A 45 10.60 -5.07 -21.58
N GLU A 46 11.30 -4.87 -22.69
CA GLU A 46 11.10 -5.67 -23.92
C GLU A 46 11.36 -7.16 -23.69
N GLU A 47 12.40 -7.50 -22.93
CA GLU A 47 12.69 -8.89 -22.55
C GLU A 47 11.61 -9.46 -21.62
N LEU A 48 11.07 -8.67 -20.68
CA LEU A 48 9.96 -9.07 -19.79
C LEU A 48 8.68 -9.40 -20.58
N LEU A 49 8.44 -8.75 -21.71
CA LEU A 49 7.29 -9.05 -22.56
C LEU A 49 7.30 -10.44 -23.19
N GLN A 50 8.43 -11.17 -23.13
CA GLN A 50 8.48 -12.57 -23.56
C GLN A 50 7.78 -13.52 -22.58
N PHE A 51 7.63 -13.13 -21.31
CA PHE A 51 7.03 -13.94 -20.28
C PHE A 51 5.54 -13.64 -20.13
N ASP A 52 4.75 -14.68 -19.88
CA ASP A 52 3.33 -14.55 -19.57
C ASP A 52 3.12 -14.46 -18.04
N LEU A 53 2.13 -13.70 -17.60
CA LEU A 53 1.70 -13.70 -16.20
C LEU A 53 1.03 -15.03 -15.84
N LYS A 54 1.14 -15.43 -14.58
CA LYS A 54 0.45 -16.57 -13.99
C LYS A 54 -0.74 -16.12 -13.15
N ARG A 55 -1.79 -16.92 -13.14
CA ARG A 55 -2.95 -16.75 -12.25
C ARG A 55 -2.90 -17.79 -11.13
N GLY A 56 -3.14 -17.35 -9.89
CA GLY A 56 -3.24 -18.24 -8.74
C GLY A 56 -2.02 -19.15 -8.59
N HIS A 57 -2.24 -20.46 -8.52
CA HIS A 57 -1.20 -21.46 -8.27
C HIS A 57 -0.29 -21.78 -9.47
N GLY A 58 0.03 -20.80 -10.29
CA GLY A 58 1.05 -20.93 -11.32
C GLY A 58 0.53 -21.29 -12.71
N ILE A 59 -0.76 -21.11 -13.00
CA ILE A 59 -1.31 -21.31 -14.34
C ILE A 59 -1.00 -20.09 -15.21
N ALA A 60 -0.20 -20.27 -16.26
CA ALA A 60 0.11 -19.20 -17.21
C ALA A 60 -1.16 -18.75 -17.96
N ILE A 61 -1.27 -17.44 -18.18
CA ILE A 61 -2.33 -16.84 -18.99
C ILE A 61 -1.69 -16.35 -20.29
N PRO A 62 -1.82 -17.12 -21.40
CA PRO A 62 -1.15 -16.77 -22.65
C PRO A 62 -1.48 -15.37 -23.12
N GLY A 63 -0.44 -14.58 -23.42
CA GLY A 63 -0.56 -13.22 -23.92
C GLY A 63 -0.80 -12.15 -22.86
N LEU A 64 -1.00 -12.50 -21.59
CA LEU A 64 -1.09 -11.53 -20.51
C LEU A 64 0.33 -11.22 -20.01
N LYS A 65 0.74 -9.95 -20.09
CA LYS A 65 2.10 -9.49 -19.84
C LYS A 65 2.17 -8.59 -18.60
N ILE A 66 3.39 -8.46 -18.03
CA ILE A 66 3.65 -7.49 -16.96
C ILE A 66 3.34 -6.10 -17.52
N PRO A 67 2.44 -5.31 -16.85
CA PRO A 67 2.18 -3.94 -17.25
C PRO A 67 3.24 -2.98 -16.70
N THR A 68 3.42 -1.85 -17.36
CA THR A 68 4.16 -0.72 -16.79
C THR A 68 3.31 0.06 -15.81
N LEU A 69 3.95 0.85 -14.91
CA LEU A 69 3.25 1.81 -14.07
C LEU A 69 2.38 2.76 -14.91
N ARG A 70 2.91 3.29 -16.01
CA ARG A 70 2.18 4.18 -16.93
C ARG A 70 0.87 3.55 -17.40
N GLN A 71 0.92 2.31 -17.90
CA GLN A 71 -0.28 1.60 -18.38
C GLN A 71 -1.31 1.38 -17.28
N ALA A 72 -0.86 1.11 -16.06
CA ALA A 72 -1.75 0.95 -14.93
C ALA A 72 -2.42 2.28 -14.53
N LEU A 73 -1.64 3.36 -14.46
CA LEU A 73 -2.16 4.69 -14.13
C LEU A 73 -3.14 5.23 -15.19
N GLU A 74 -2.91 4.96 -16.46
CA GLU A 74 -3.88 5.27 -17.54
C GLU A 74 -5.23 4.60 -17.32
N VAL A 75 -5.24 3.36 -16.82
CA VAL A 75 -6.47 2.64 -16.48
C VAL A 75 -7.15 3.21 -15.23
N CYS A 76 -6.37 3.68 -14.27
CA CYS A 76 -6.87 4.19 -12.99
C CYS A 76 -7.30 5.65 -13.04
N LYS A 77 -6.83 6.41 -14.03
CA LYS A 77 -7.08 7.85 -14.16
C LYS A 77 -8.57 8.19 -14.05
N ASP A 78 -8.88 9.17 -13.20
CA ASP A 78 -10.23 9.67 -12.88
C ASP A 78 -11.21 8.60 -12.36
N ARG A 79 -10.68 7.47 -11.85
CA ARG A 79 -11.51 6.32 -11.44
C ARG A 79 -11.24 5.82 -10.04
N ILE A 80 -9.99 5.88 -9.57
CA ILE A 80 -9.60 5.31 -8.29
C ILE A 80 -8.28 5.91 -7.82
N THR A 81 -8.13 6.10 -6.52
CA THR A 81 -6.85 6.44 -5.90
C THR A 81 -5.91 5.23 -5.92
N VAL A 82 -4.62 5.46 -6.12
CA VAL A 82 -3.62 4.41 -6.23
C VAL A 82 -2.57 4.56 -5.14
N ASN A 83 -2.47 3.58 -4.25
CA ASN A 83 -1.34 3.40 -3.35
C ASN A 83 -0.21 2.72 -4.13
N VAL A 84 0.90 3.45 -4.33
CA VAL A 84 2.07 2.95 -5.06
C VAL A 84 3.07 2.42 -4.04
N ASP A 85 2.97 1.11 -3.75
CA ASP A 85 3.91 0.47 -2.82
C ASP A 85 5.32 0.42 -3.43
N GLN A 86 6.33 0.61 -2.57
CA GLN A 86 7.73 0.81 -2.96
C GLN A 86 7.96 2.05 -3.86
N GLY A 87 6.92 2.88 -4.09
CA GLY A 87 7.02 4.09 -4.92
C GLY A 87 8.01 5.12 -4.40
N TYR A 88 8.25 5.18 -3.08
CA TYR A 88 9.18 6.14 -2.50
C TYR A 88 10.64 5.94 -2.98
N GLN A 89 11.09 4.71 -3.21
CA GLN A 89 12.43 4.45 -3.74
C GLN A 89 12.59 4.86 -5.21
N TYR A 90 11.48 5.00 -5.93
CA TYR A 90 11.42 5.42 -7.34
C TYR A 90 10.67 6.76 -7.49
N TYR A 91 10.70 7.58 -6.44
CA TYR A 91 9.85 8.78 -6.31
C TYR A 91 9.86 9.66 -7.54
N ASP A 92 11.05 10.01 -8.04
CA ASP A 92 11.20 10.96 -9.16
C ASP A 92 10.58 10.40 -10.46
N GLN A 93 10.80 9.10 -10.75
CA GLN A 93 10.22 8.46 -11.93
C GLN A 93 8.70 8.27 -11.80
N VAL A 94 8.21 7.92 -10.59
CA VAL A 94 6.76 7.83 -10.34
C VAL A 94 6.10 9.17 -10.55
N LEU A 95 6.72 10.23 -10.04
CA LEU A 95 6.21 11.59 -10.16
C LEU A 95 6.19 12.08 -11.60
N GLU A 96 7.29 11.90 -12.36
CA GLU A 96 7.36 12.24 -13.78
C GLU A 96 6.22 11.60 -14.58
N ILE A 97 5.97 10.30 -14.37
CA ILE A 97 4.87 9.59 -15.02
C ILE A 97 3.51 10.13 -14.59
N ALA A 98 3.34 10.43 -13.30
CA ALA A 98 2.09 10.95 -12.75
C ALA A 98 1.77 12.36 -13.28
N GLU A 99 2.78 13.23 -13.41
CA GLU A 99 2.65 14.57 -13.98
C GLU A 99 2.27 14.53 -15.46
N GLU A 100 2.98 13.72 -16.24
CA GLU A 100 2.66 13.55 -17.67
C GLU A 100 1.24 13.07 -17.92
N LEU A 101 0.72 12.20 -17.02
CA LEU A 101 -0.65 11.69 -17.09
C LEU A 101 -1.68 12.62 -16.44
N GLY A 102 -1.24 13.59 -15.63
CA GLY A 102 -2.11 14.47 -14.86
C GLY A 102 -2.90 13.72 -13.78
N VAL A 103 -2.23 12.83 -13.01
CA VAL A 103 -2.83 11.99 -11.96
C VAL A 103 -2.12 12.08 -10.62
N THR A 104 -1.31 13.11 -10.40
CA THR A 104 -0.53 13.30 -9.17
C THR A 104 -1.39 13.33 -7.91
N ASP A 105 -2.57 13.93 -7.97
CA ASP A 105 -3.53 14.01 -6.87
C ASP A 105 -4.30 12.70 -6.62
N GLN A 106 -4.13 11.70 -7.47
CA GLN A 106 -4.69 10.35 -7.30
C GLN A 106 -3.70 9.35 -6.71
N LEU A 107 -2.43 9.75 -6.50
CA LEU A 107 -1.39 8.84 -6.01
C LEU A 107 -1.12 9.04 -4.53
N LEU A 108 -1.00 7.93 -3.82
CA LEU A 108 -0.45 7.83 -2.48
C LEU A 108 0.90 7.12 -2.54
N ILE A 109 1.94 7.74 -1.99
CA ILE A 109 3.24 7.12 -1.75
C ILE A 109 3.44 6.98 -0.25
N LYS A 110 4.06 5.88 0.17
CA LYS A 110 4.33 5.59 1.57
C LYS A 110 5.78 5.15 1.79
N SER A 111 6.30 5.37 2.99
CA SER A 111 7.61 4.84 3.38
C SER A 111 7.78 4.78 4.90
N GLY A 112 8.77 3.99 5.35
CA GLY A 112 9.27 3.95 6.71
C GLY A 112 10.52 4.81 6.91
N ASN A 113 10.59 6.00 6.30
CA ASN A 113 11.71 6.93 6.39
C ASN A 113 11.43 8.02 7.43
N LEU A 114 12.49 8.60 8.02
CA LEU A 114 12.37 9.74 8.93
C LEU A 114 11.74 10.95 8.24
N TRP A 115 11.00 11.76 8.99
CA TRP A 115 10.36 12.95 8.44
C TRP A 115 11.34 13.91 7.76
N SER A 116 12.55 14.10 8.31
CA SER A 116 13.58 14.95 7.72
C SER A 116 13.93 14.58 6.29
N ASP A 117 14.02 13.27 6.00
CA ASP A 117 14.37 12.78 4.66
C ASP A 117 13.17 12.93 3.71
N VAL A 118 11.98 12.63 4.20
CA VAL A 118 10.73 12.75 3.43
C VAL A 118 10.40 14.19 3.14
N GLN A 119 10.45 15.08 4.12
CA GLN A 119 10.16 16.50 3.96
C GLN A 119 11.03 17.13 2.89
N SER A 120 12.34 16.84 2.91
CA SER A 120 13.27 17.36 1.91
C SER A 120 12.88 16.94 0.50
N LYS A 121 12.53 15.65 0.33
CA LYS A 121 12.12 15.11 -0.96
C LYS A 121 10.78 15.67 -1.44
N LEU A 122 9.80 15.82 -0.56
CA LEU A 122 8.50 16.41 -0.87
C LEU A 122 8.62 17.91 -1.20
N ALA A 123 9.54 18.63 -0.56
CA ALA A 123 9.75 20.07 -0.78
C ALA A 123 10.42 20.39 -2.12
N GLU A 124 11.15 19.46 -2.72
CA GLU A 124 11.75 19.62 -4.05
C GLU A 124 10.70 19.73 -5.16
N HIS A 125 9.49 19.29 -4.87
CA HIS A 125 8.40 19.21 -5.83
C HIS A 125 7.14 19.83 -5.24
N SER A 126 6.52 20.80 -5.92
CA SER A 126 5.25 21.40 -5.48
C SER A 126 4.06 20.62 -6.03
N HIS A 127 3.74 19.46 -5.42
CA HIS A 127 2.71 18.57 -5.90
C HIS A 127 1.60 18.33 -4.88
N ASN A 128 0.43 17.91 -5.41
CA ASN A 128 -0.68 17.37 -4.63
C ASN A 128 -0.57 15.85 -4.41
N LEU A 129 0.64 15.29 -4.49
CA LEU A 129 0.87 13.88 -4.23
C LEU A 129 0.66 13.59 -2.75
N MET A 130 -0.15 12.59 -2.44
CA MET A 130 -0.39 12.18 -1.06
C MET A 130 0.79 11.35 -0.55
N TYR A 131 1.21 11.63 0.68
CA TYR A 131 2.23 10.85 1.36
C TYR A 131 1.71 10.32 2.69
N MET A 132 2.16 9.12 3.08
CA MET A 132 1.80 8.46 4.33
C MET A 132 3.00 7.73 4.94
N PRO A 133 3.36 8.00 6.21
CA PRO A 133 4.37 7.22 6.91
C PRO A 133 3.86 5.81 7.25
N VAL A 134 4.75 4.83 7.18
CA VAL A 134 4.54 3.46 7.65
C VAL A 134 5.30 3.28 8.95
N VAL A 135 4.58 3.03 10.03
CA VAL A 135 5.13 2.81 11.37
C VAL A 135 4.92 1.36 11.78
N THR A 136 6.01 0.61 11.91
CA THR A 136 5.96 -0.79 12.34
C THR A 136 6.30 -0.87 13.83
N LEU A 137 5.30 -1.10 14.66
CA LEU A 137 5.43 -1.23 16.11
C LEU A 137 5.83 -2.67 16.46
N ASN A 138 7.09 -2.88 16.73
CA ASN A 138 7.68 -4.17 17.05
C ASN A 138 8.67 -4.06 18.25
N GLY A 139 8.49 -3.01 19.07
CA GLY A 139 9.37 -2.72 20.21
C GLY A 139 10.78 -2.26 19.84
N SER A 140 11.05 -1.92 18.57
CA SER A 140 12.36 -1.44 18.15
C SER A 140 12.52 0.06 18.41
N GLU A 141 13.76 0.46 18.79
CA GLU A 141 14.12 1.88 18.92
C GLU A 141 13.88 2.66 17.61
N TRP A 142 14.03 2.00 16.47
CA TRP A 142 13.77 2.61 15.17
C TRP A 142 12.30 3.03 15.00
N SER A 143 11.37 2.18 15.40
CA SER A 143 9.93 2.47 15.32
C SER A 143 9.56 3.72 16.10
N HIS A 144 10.07 3.84 17.32
CA HIS A 144 9.87 5.02 18.17
C HIS A 144 10.49 6.28 17.53
N THR A 145 11.76 6.20 17.11
CA THR A 145 12.46 7.32 16.47
C THR A 145 11.73 7.80 15.22
N LEU A 146 11.25 6.85 14.40
CA LEU A 146 10.50 7.18 13.19
C LEU A 146 9.20 7.89 13.53
N PHE A 147 8.37 7.33 14.41
CA PHE A 147 7.09 7.92 14.80
C PHE A 147 7.27 9.32 15.42
N GLU A 148 8.22 9.45 16.37
CA GLU A 148 8.55 10.73 17.00
C GLU A 148 8.98 11.80 15.99
N SER A 149 9.72 11.42 14.92
CA SER A 149 10.15 12.38 13.90
C SER A 149 8.99 13.09 13.21
N TYR A 150 7.86 12.39 13.03
CA TYR A 150 6.63 12.97 12.46
C TYR A 150 5.83 13.77 13.47
N ILE A 151 5.72 13.30 14.71
CA ILE A 151 4.96 13.99 15.76
C ILE A 151 5.61 15.32 16.16
N ILE A 152 6.94 15.34 16.27
CA ILE A 152 7.70 16.56 16.64
C ILE A 152 7.64 17.61 15.51
N SER A 153 7.44 17.21 14.27
CA SER A 153 7.35 18.15 13.14
C SER A 153 6.15 19.09 13.24
N GLU A 154 5.13 18.73 14.03
CA GLU A 154 3.83 19.44 14.12
C GLU A 154 3.11 19.57 12.77
N GLU A 155 3.60 18.88 11.72
CA GLU A 155 2.96 18.85 10.40
C GLU A 155 2.02 17.64 10.32
N PRO A 156 0.69 17.84 10.31
CA PRO A 156 -0.25 16.72 10.31
C PRO A 156 -0.15 15.94 8.99
N GLN A 157 0.10 14.65 9.10
CA GLN A 157 0.04 13.74 7.95
C GLN A 157 -1.41 13.38 7.65
N MET A 158 -1.73 13.04 6.39
CA MET A 158 -3.07 12.60 6.00
C MET A 158 -3.51 11.36 6.79
N ALA A 159 -2.61 10.41 6.89
CA ALA A 159 -2.80 9.15 7.60
C ALA A 159 -1.46 8.56 8.02
N TYR A 160 -1.49 7.56 8.90
CA TYR A 160 -0.36 6.70 9.25
C TYR A 160 -0.77 5.25 9.02
N GLU A 161 0.04 4.48 8.30
CA GLU A 161 -0.08 3.03 8.28
C GLU A 161 0.61 2.49 9.54
N ILE A 162 -0.19 1.87 10.42
CA ILE A 162 0.30 1.29 11.67
C ILE A 162 0.31 -0.24 11.52
N CYS A 163 1.53 -0.80 11.51
CA CYS A 163 1.76 -2.23 11.48
C CYS A 163 2.18 -2.71 12.86
N PHE A 164 1.65 -3.83 13.33
CA PHE A 164 1.95 -4.40 14.66
C PHE A 164 1.73 -5.91 14.68
N ASP A 165 2.56 -6.64 15.45
CA ASP A 165 2.46 -8.10 15.66
C ASP A 165 1.53 -8.46 16.83
N GLU A 166 1.39 -7.56 17.81
CA GLU A 166 0.47 -7.72 18.94
C GLU A 166 -0.31 -6.43 19.17
N LEU A 167 -1.59 -6.54 19.51
CA LEU A 167 -2.42 -5.38 19.86
C LEU A 167 -2.25 -5.06 21.34
N ASP A 168 -1.17 -4.42 21.68
CA ASP A 168 -0.80 -4.05 23.03
C ASP A 168 -1.12 -2.58 23.39
N ASP A 169 -0.59 -2.10 24.49
CA ASP A 169 -0.81 -0.72 24.94
C ASP A 169 0.01 0.29 24.14
N GLU A 170 1.20 -0.07 23.61
CA GLU A 170 1.99 0.77 22.71
C GLU A 170 1.22 1.09 21.44
N VAL A 171 0.58 0.10 20.82
CA VAL A 171 -0.26 0.29 19.63
C VAL A 171 -1.43 1.25 19.92
N LYS A 172 -2.13 1.06 21.05
CA LYS A 172 -3.26 1.90 21.44
C LYS A 172 -2.83 3.35 21.72
N GLU A 173 -1.70 3.54 22.38
CA GLU A 173 -1.13 4.87 22.66
C GLU A 173 -0.71 5.57 21.37
N THR A 174 0.00 4.88 20.48
CA THR A 174 0.40 5.40 19.16
C THR A 174 -0.81 5.82 18.34
N VAL A 175 -1.82 4.94 18.24
CA VAL A 175 -3.07 5.27 17.54
C VAL A 175 -3.77 6.46 18.16
N SER A 176 -3.80 6.56 19.50
CA SER A 176 -4.41 7.70 20.19
C SER A 176 -3.70 9.02 19.84
N HIS A 177 -2.38 9.03 19.74
CA HIS A 177 -1.60 10.19 19.31
C HIS A 177 -1.88 10.57 17.86
N VAL A 178 -1.94 9.59 16.96
CA VAL A 178 -2.29 9.81 15.54
C VAL A 178 -3.68 10.46 15.42
N LEU A 179 -4.67 9.93 16.12
CA LEU A 179 -6.03 10.48 16.10
C LEU A 179 -6.11 11.88 16.72
N ALA A 180 -5.36 12.12 17.78
CA ALA A 180 -5.30 13.43 18.44
C ALA A 180 -4.65 14.52 17.55
N SER A 181 -3.74 14.15 16.64
CA SER A 181 -3.17 15.07 15.65
C SER A 181 -4.13 15.43 14.51
N GLY A 182 -5.29 14.78 14.44
CA GLY A 182 -6.25 14.93 13.35
C GLY A 182 -5.97 14.04 12.13
N SER A 183 -4.93 13.22 12.19
CA SER A 183 -4.57 12.27 11.15
C SER A 183 -5.46 11.02 11.19
N LYS A 184 -5.52 10.29 10.08
CA LYS A 184 -6.24 9.00 10.00
C LYS A 184 -5.32 7.83 10.33
N VAL A 185 -5.92 6.73 10.72
CA VAL A 185 -5.23 5.46 10.96
C VAL A 185 -5.55 4.50 9.83
N TRP A 186 -4.51 3.95 9.23
CA TRP A 186 -4.55 2.88 8.25
C TRP A 186 -4.02 1.59 8.90
N VAL A 187 -4.76 0.50 8.77
CA VAL A 187 -4.30 -0.83 9.17
C VAL A 187 -4.35 -1.77 7.96
N ASN A 188 -3.29 -2.55 7.81
CA ASN A 188 -3.16 -3.54 6.76
C ASN A 188 -3.56 -4.92 7.30
N THR A 189 -4.69 -5.48 6.83
CA THR A 189 -5.22 -6.78 7.30
C THR A 189 -4.82 -7.96 6.42
N ILE A 190 -3.88 -7.78 5.47
CA ILE A 190 -3.46 -8.84 4.54
C ILE A 190 -2.69 -9.96 5.27
N TRP A 191 -1.81 -9.59 6.21
CA TRP A 191 -0.94 -10.51 6.92
C TRP A 191 -1.11 -10.39 8.43
N ALA A 192 -1.18 -11.53 9.12
CA ALA A 192 -1.29 -11.59 10.59
C ALA A 192 -0.23 -10.75 11.33
N SER A 193 1.00 -10.69 10.79
CA SER A 193 2.13 -9.92 11.33
C SER A 193 2.01 -8.41 11.15
N LEU A 194 1.03 -7.92 10.40
CA LEU A 194 0.80 -6.49 10.18
C LEU A 194 -0.33 -5.91 11.04
N CYS A 195 -1.11 -6.79 11.69
CA CYS A 195 -2.33 -6.39 12.40
C CYS A 195 -2.62 -7.23 13.65
N GLY A 196 -1.57 -7.78 14.29
CA GLY A 196 -1.72 -8.56 15.54
C GLY A 196 -2.61 -9.80 15.41
N GLY A 197 -2.60 -10.45 14.23
CA GLY A 197 -3.43 -11.61 13.95
C GLY A 197 -4.91 -11.30 13.70
N TYR A 198 -5.29 -10.04 13.47
CA TYR A 198 -6.63 -9.63 13.05
C TYR A 198 -6.68 -9.47 11.52
N ASP A 199 -6.32 -10.54 10.81
CA ASP A 199 -6.17 -10.57 9.36
C ASP A 199 -7.40 -11.07 8.61
N ASP A 200 -7.36 -10.91 7.30
CA ASP A 200 -8.44 -11.26 6.37
C ASP A 200 -8.74 -12.76 6.34
N ASP A 201 -7.73 -13.61 6.49
CA ASP A 201 -7.92 -15.06 6.50
C ASP A 201 -8.68 -15.48 7.76
N ARG A 202 -8.31 -14.93 8.91
CA ARG A 202 -9.06 -15.14 10.16
C ARG A 202 -10.49 -14.63 10.07
N ALA A 203 -10.72 -13.48 9.42
CA ALA A 203 -12.07 -12.94 9.22
C ALA A 203 -12.93 -13.86 8.35
N PHE A 204 -12.33 -14.47 7.34
CA PHE A 204 -13.00 -15.37 6.40
C PHE A 204 -13.22 -16.77 6.99
N ASP A 205 -12.18 -17.38 7.55
CA ASP A 205 -12.20 -18.79 8.00
C ASP A 205 -13.04 -19.00 9.26
N SER A 206 -13.19 -17.96 10.10
CA SER A 206 -14.00 -18.04 11.32
C SER A 206 -15.51 -17.92 11.09
N ASP A 207 -15.98 -17.64 9.87
CA ASP A 207 -17.34 -17.21 9.56
C ASP A 207 -17.85 -16.06 10.46
N ASN A 208 -16.93 -15.35 11.09
CA ASN A 208 -17.21 -14.26 12.02
C ASN A 208 -16.31 -13.04 11.75
N PRO A 209 -16.51 -12.31 10.64
CA PRO A 209 -15.72 -11.13 10.31
C PRO A 209 -15.75 -10.04 11.40
N ALA A 210 -16.79 -10.03 12.24
CA ALA A 210 -16.87 -9.10 13.37
C ALA A 210 -15.74 -9.30 14.39
N SER A 211 -15.27 -10.53 14.58
CA SER A 211 -14.16 -10.82 15.51
C SER A 211 -12.83 -10.18 15.10
N VAL A 212 -12.71 -9.79 13.84
CA VAL A 212 -11.54 -9.11 13.26
C VAL A 212 -11.86 -7.65 13.04
N TYR A 213 -12.82 -7.34 12.17
CA TYR A 213 -13.05 -5.98 11.74
C TYR A 213 -13.61 -5.06 12.83
N ASP A 214 -14.41 -5.56 13.80
CA ASP A 214 -14.82 -4.72 14.95
C ASP A 214 -13.61 -4.34 15.81
N THR A 215 -12.65 -5.25 16.00
CA THR A 215 -11.42 -4.94 16.75
C THR A 215 -10.62 -3.84 16.07
N ILE A 216 -10.36 -3.98 14.77
CA ILE A 216 -9.63 -2.99 13.98
C ILE A 216 -10.38 -1.65 13.93
N LEU A 217 -11.68 -1.65 13.71
CA LEU A 217 -12.50 -0.43 13.67
C LEU A 217 -12.59 0.27 15.03
N ASN A 218 -12.66 -0.50 16.13
CA ASN A 218 -12.71 0.06 17.49
C ASN A 218 -11.37 0.65 17.93
N LEU A 219 -10.27 0.27 17.30
CA LEU A 219 -8.97 0.92 17.46
C LEU A 219 -8.97 2.38 16.94
N GLY A 220 -9.96 2.75 16.10
CA GLY A 220 -10.05 4.07 15.48
C GLY A 220 -9.63 4.09 14.01
N THR A 221 -9.42 2.92 13.42
CA THR A 221 -9.03 2.76 12.02
C THR A 221 -10.07 3.35 11.07
N SER A 222 -9.61 4.16 10.13
CA SER A 222 -10.42 4.79 9.08
C SER A 222 -10.17 4.19 7.70
N ILE A 223 -9.02 3.56 7.50
CA ILE A 223 -8.61 2.96 6.22
C ILE A 223 -8.11 1.55 6.50
N ILE A 224 -8.66 0.57 5.78
CA ILE A 224 -8.28 -0.84 5.90
C ILE A 224 -7.80 -1.33 4.53
N GLN A 225 -6.55 -1.81 4.46
CA GLN A 225 -6.04 -2.53 3.30
C GLN A 225 -6.36 -4.01 3.43
N THR A 226 -6.95 -4.61 2.39
CA THR A 226 -7.48 -5.97 2.42
C THR A 226 -7.31 -6.68 1.08
N ASP A 227 -7.02 -7.97 1.11
CA ASP A 227 -7.08 -8.88 -0.06
C ASP A 227 -8.48 -9.47 -0.28
N ARG A 228 -9.42 -9.20 0.65
CA ARG A 228 -10.81 -9.67 0.59
C ARG A 228 -11.82 -8.53 0.55
N PRO A 229 -11.71 -7.61 -0.45
CA PRO A 229 -12.52 -6.38 -0.48
C PRO A 229 -14.02 -6.64 -0.48
N GLU A 230 -14.52 -7.70 -1.11
CA GLU A 230 -15.94 -8.03 -1.09
C GLU A 230 -16.46 -8.38 0.31
N LEU A 231 -15.64 -9.09 1.10
CA LEU A 231 -15.99 -9.44 2.48
C LEU A 231 -16.05 -8.18 3.35
N LEU A 232 -15.00 -7.35 3.28
CA LEU A 232 -14.91 -6.12 4.05
C LEU A 232 -16.03 -5.13 3.67
N ILE A 233 -16.30 -4.93 2.36
CA ILE A 233 -17.35 -4.03 1.90
C ILE A 233 -18.72 -4.44 2.47
N ARG A 234 -19.10 -5.71 2.30
CA ARG A 234 -20.37 -6.23 2.86
C ARG A 234 -20.45 -6.05 4.37
N TYR A 235 -19.32 -6.26 5.05
CA TYR A 235 -19.25 -6.07 6.50
C TYR A 235 -19.49 -4.60 6.89
N LEU A 236 -18.79 -3.66 6.26
CA LEU A 236 -18.93 -2.22 6.51
C LEU A 236 -20.34 -1.71 6.19
N GLU A 237 -20.94 -2.17 5.08
CA GLU A 237 -22.33 -1.86 4.71
C GLU A 237 -23.30 -2.35 5.80
N SER A 238 -23.11 -3.56 6.34
CA SER A 238 -23.94 -4.10 7.44
C SER A 238 -23.88 -3.26 8.72
N LYS A 239 -22.80 -2.49 8.88
CA LYS A 239 -22.59 -1.59 10.04
C LYS A 239 -23.00 -0.13 9.73
N GLY A 240 -23.46 0.17 8.54
CA GLY A 240 -23.78 1.55 8.11
C GLY A 240 -22.54 2.46 8.05
N ARG A 241 -21.36 1.88 7.78
CA ARG A 241 -20.08 2.58 7.68
C ARG A 241 -19.61 2.78 6.24
N ARG A 242 -20.45 2.45 5.26
CA ARG A 242 -20.23 2.68 3.85
C ARG A 242 -21.53 3.05 3.16
#